data_06d807a1068aaf7739ba76648c9c4e3e
#
_entry.id   06d807a1068aaf7739ba76648c9c4e3e
#
_cell.length_a   1.000
_cell.length_b   1.000
_cell.length_c   1.000
_cell.angle_alpha   90.00
_cell.angle_beta   90.00
_cell.angle_gamma   90.00
#
_symmetry.space_group_name_H-M   'P 1'
#
loop_
_entity.id
_entity.type
_entity.pdbx_description
1 polymer ?
#
loop_
_entity_poly.entity_id
_entity_poly.type
_entity_poly.pdbx_seq_one_letter_code
_entity_poly.pdbx_strand_id
1 'polypeptide(L)'
;IDGDVVDVSNLQRQVLFNTSDIGINKAEAAAIRLQLQNDLIKIKYYPFLLTNNNALDLFSEYDVIVDGTDNFATRYLCNDSAVITKKPLIHGSIFKFEGQVSVFNYQNGPTYRCLFPEPPSLGSVPSCSEIGVLGVLPGIIGSYQALETIKVITGVGEPLSGKLLCINTLNNSQQVLEFEKDLEHSKVDQLLNNYEYFCGSNVLVKEISYTAAKLLLDAPDYQLIDVREITEYENYNIGGLNLPLSTWDFELSNQSKTPIFICQKGIRSKNAAQQFSENLNQHSYSIVGGIEYIKRI
;
A
#
# COMPACT_ATOMS: atom_id res chain seq x y z
N ILE A 1 -10.14 2.99 6.31
CA ILE A 1 -9.81 1.94 5.34
C ILE A 1 -8.52 1.25 5.72
N ASP A 2 -8.50 -0.09 5.75
CA ASP A 2 -7.32 -0.93 6.00
C ASP A 2 -7.66 -2.37 5.59
N GLY A 3 -6.84 -3.00 4.76
CA GLY A 3 -7.03 -4.38 4.32
C GLY A 3 -6.42 -5.43 5.25
N ASP A 4 -5.60 -5.01 6.22
CA ASP A 4 -4.91 -5.91 7.13
C ASP A 4 -5.79 -6.38 8.29
N VAL A 5 -5.35 -7.44 8.96
CA VAL A 5 -5.89 -7.89 10.23
C VAL A 5 -5.02 -7.43 11.40
N VAL A 6 -5.60 -7.38 12.58
CA VAL A 6 -4.87 -7.10 13.82
C VAL A 6 -3.94 -8.26 14.13
N ASP A 7 -2.66 -7.96 14.33
CA ASP A 7 -1.61 -8.92 14.70
C ASP A 7 -1.02 -8.58 16.08
N VAL A 8 -0.52 -9.61 16.78
CA VAL A 8 0.14 -9.44 18.10
C VAL A 8 1.24 -8.38 18.05
N SER A 9 2.02 -8.35 16.97
CA SER A 9 3.10 -7.38 16.79
C SER A 9 2.63 -5.94 16.67
N ASN A 10 1.34 -5.70 16.41
CA ASN A 10 0.76 -4.36 16.33
C ASN A 10 0.47 -3.76 17.70
N LEU A 11 0.16 -4.60 18.71
CA LEU A 11 -0.34 -4.16 20.02
C LEU A 11 0.67 -3.29 20.79
N GLN A 12 1.95 -3.40 20.48
CA GLN A 12 2.99 -2.57 21.12
C GLN A 12 2.88 -1.07 20.77
N ARG A 13 2.11 -0.70 19.71
CA ARG A 13 1.99 0.69 19.24
C ARG A 13 0.58 1.09 18.80
N GLN A 14 -0.27 0.17 18.42
CA GLN A 14 -1.65 0.44 17.98
C GLN A 14 -2.60 0.30 19.17
N VAL A 15 -2.61 1.31 20.04
CA VAL A 15 -3.35 1.31 21.32
C VAL A 15 -4.89 1.18 21.20
N LEU A 16 -5.42 1.34 20.00
CA LEU A 16 -6.86 1.14 19.73
C LEU A 16 -7.25 -0.33 19.83
N PHE A 17 -6.32 -1.27 19.59
CA PHE A 17 -6.56 -2.70 19.57
C PHE A 17 -6.09 -3.39 20.85
N ASN A 18 -6.66 -4.55 21.12
CA ASN A 18 -6.25 -5.43 22.21
C ASN A 18 -6.18 -6.90 21.74
N THR A 19 -5.86 -7.80 22.66
CA THR A 19 -5.67 -9.23 22.34
C THR A 19 -6.90 -9.93 21.80
N SER A 20 -8.13 -9.46 22.14
CA SER A 20 -9.37 -10.04 21.60
C SER A 20 -9.63 -9.63 20.14
N ASP A 21 -8.93 -8.64 19.61
CA ASP A 21 -9.10 -8.13 18.25
C ASP A 21 -8.16 -8.85 17.25
N ILE A 22 -7.24 -9.71 17.74
CA ILE A 22 -6.28 -10.43 16.89
C ILE A 22 -7.03 -11.27 15.85
N GLY A 23 -6.66 -11.10 14.58
CA GLY A 23 -7.28 -11.76 13.43
C GLY A 23 -8.51 -11.04 12.87
N ILE A 24 -9.04 -10.02 13.53
CA ILE A 24 -10.12 -9.17 13.00
C ILE A 24 -9.50 -8.12 12.07
N ASN A 25 -10.21 -7.74 10.99
CA ASN A 25 -9.76 -6.65 10.14
C ASN A 25 -9.56 -5.35 10.94
N LYS A 26 -8.47 -4.63 10.70
CA LYS A 26 -8.11 -3.42 11.46
C LYS A 26 -9.16 -2.31 11.35
N ALA A 27 -9.69 -2.06 10.14
CA ALA A 27 -10.70 -1.02 9.94
C ALA A 27 -12.01 -1.35 10.65
N GLU A 28 -12.42 -2.63 10.67
CA GLU A 28 -13.60 -3.12 11.37
C GLU A 28 -13.42 -3.00 12.89
N ALA A 29 -12.32 -3.53 13.44
CA ALA A 29 -12.02 -3.45 14.86
C ALA A 29 -11.95 -1.99 15.35
N ALA A 30 -11.32 -1.10 14.56
CA ALA A 30 -11.29 0.33 14.85
C ALA A 30 -12.69 0.95 14.90
N ALA A 31 -13.54 0.66 13.91
CA ALA A 31 -14.89 1.20 13.85
C ALA A 31 -15.73 0.78 15.07
N ILE A 32 -15.65 -0.50 15.45
CA ILE A 32 -16.36 -1.02 16.65
C ILE A 32 -15.90 -0.27 17.91
N ARG A 33 -14.59 -0.10 18.09
CA ARG A 33 -14.03 0.59 19.26
C ARG A 33 -14.42 2.06 19.33
N LEU A 34 -14.32 2.75 18.22
CA LEU A 34 -14.66 4.18 18.15
C LEU A 34 -16.17 4.41 18.33
N GLN A 35 -17.03 3.52 17.82
CA GLN A 35 -18.47 3.60 18.01
C GLN A 35 -18.86 3.40 19.49
N LEU A 36 -18.11 2.57 20.24
CA LEU A 36 -18.31 2.41 21.68
C LEU A 36 -17.86 3.64 22.48
N GLN A 37 -16.88 4.42 21.96
CA GLN A 37 -16.43 5.66 22.60
C GLN A 37 -17.38 6.83 22.35
N ASN A 38 -17.97 6.89 21.14
CA ASN A 38 -18.91 7.95 20.77
C ASN A 38 -19.94 7.40 19.79
N ASP A 39 -21.15 7.17 20.29
CA ASP A 39 -22.30 6.67 19.52
C ASP A 39 -23.05 7.75 18.72
N LEU A 40 -22.69 9.04 18.93
CA LEU A 40 -23.31 10.16 18.25
C LEU A 40 -22.75 10.42 16.85
N ILE A 41 -21.61 9.79 16.50
CA ILE A 41 -20.96 9.96 15.20
C ILE A 41 -21.21 8.74 14.31
N LYS A 42 -21.26 8.96 13.00
CA LYS A 42 -21.38 7.89 12.02
C LYS A 42 -19.99 7.46 11.56
N ILE A 43 -19.65 6.22 11.83
CA ILE A 43 -18.38 5.61 11.42
C ILE A 43 -18.66 4.62 10.29
N LYS A 44 -17.99 4.79 9.15
CA LYS A 44 -17.90 3.83 8.07
C LYS A 44 -16.53 3.18 8.10
N TYR A 45 -16.44 1.89 7.85
CA TYR A 45 -15.17 1.20 7.67
C TYR A 45 -15.13 0.47 6.33
N TYR A 46 -13.93 0.32 5.79
CA TYR A 46 -13.69 -0.33 4.52
C TYR A 46 -12.57 -1.37 4.73
N PRO A 47 -12.93 -2.67 4.82
CA PRO A 47 -12.01 -3.75 5.16
C PRO A 47 -11.22 -4.24 3.94
N PHE A 48 -10.65 -3.32 3.17
CA PHE A 48 -9.86 -3.59 1.97
C PHE A 48 -8.79 -2.52 1.78
N LEU A 49 -7.80 -2.81 0.94
CA LEU A 49 -6.71 -1.89 0.63
C LEU A 49 -7.18 -0.73 -0.26
N LEU A 50 -6.56 0.43 -0.06
CA LEU A 50 -6.66 1.54 -1.01
C LEU A 50 -5.90 1.16 -2.28
N THR A 51 -6.56 1.31 -3.42
CA THR A 51 -6.01 0.97 -4.74
C THR A 51 -6.39 2.05 -5.75
N ASN A 52 -5.77 2.02 -6.94
CA ASN A 52 -6.12 2.92 -8.05
C ASN A 52 -7.61 2.86 -8.42
N ASN A 53 -8.23 1.68 -8.24
CA ASN A 53 -9.62 1.45 -8.66
C ASN A 53 -10.65 2.03 -7.68
N ASN A 54 -10.27 2.27 -6.41
CA ASN A 54 -11.22 2.71 -5.39
C ASN A 54 -10.87 4.08 -4.76
N ALA A 55 -9.65 4.57 -4.95
CA ALA A 55 -9.15 5.75 -4.25
C ALA A 55 -9.93 7.03 -4.59
N LEU A 56 -10.22 7.27 -5.88
CA LEU A 56 -10.91 8.49 -6.31
C LEU A 56 -12.36 8.54 -5.82
N ASP A 57 -13.07 7.41 -5.92
CA ASP A 57 -14.45 7.32 -5.45
C ASP A 57 -14.53 7.55 -3.96
N LEU A 58 -13.68 6.86 -3.18
CA LEU A 58 -13.61 7.02 -1.74
C LEU A 58 -13.26 8.45 -1.33
N PHE A 59 -12.22 9.05 -1.91
CA PHE A 59 -11.79 10.39 -1.54
C PHE A 59 -12.84 11.44 -1.87
N SER A 60 -13.65 11.22 -2.90
CA SER A 60 -14.73 12.11 -3.28
C SER A 60 -15.83 12.21 -2.20
N GLU A 61 -16.02 11.17 -1.40
CA GLU A 61 -17.05 11.12 -0.34
C GLU A 61 -16.66 11.92 0.93
N TYR A 62 -15.38 12.31 1.08
CA TYR A 62 -14.87 12.94 2.31
C TYR A 62 -14.31 14.34 2.05
N ASP A 63 -14.34 15.21 3.07
CA ASP A 63 -13.85 16.58 2.98
C ASP A 63 -12.36 16.70 3.28
N VAL A 64 -11.82 15.83 4.12
CA VAL A 64 -10.43 15.79 4.57
C VAL A 64 -9.93 14.35 4.56
N ILE A 65 -8.73 14.15 4.04
CA ILE A 65 -8.06 12.84 4.04
C ILE A 65 -6.94 12.85 5.07
N VAL A 66 -6.88 11.82 5.91
CA VAL A 66 -5.78 11.63 6.89
C VAL A 66 -4.99 10.40 6.49
N ASP A 67 -3.71 10.58 6.21
CA ASP A 67 -2.78 9.53 5.78
C ASP A 67 -1.87 9.10 6.94
N GLY A 68 -2.10 7.90 7.44
CA GLY A 68 -1.26 7.23 8.44
C GLY A 68 -0.55 5.99 7.88
N THR A 69 -0.31 5.92 6.57
CA THR A 69 0.31 4.78 5.92
C THR A 69 1.82 4.72 6.16
N ASP A 70 2.37 3.51 6.12
CA ASP A 70 3.77 3.24 6.40
C ASP A 70 4.60 2.83 5.16
N ASN A 71 4.00 2.93 3.97
CA ASN A 71 4.65 2.61 2.71
C ASN A 71 4.52 3.75 1.69
N PHE A 72 5.53 3.89 0.84
CA PHE A 72 5.61 4.98 -0.13
C PHE A 72 4.53 4.87 -1.22
N ALA A 73 4.26 3.68 -1.72
CA ALA A 73 3.28 3.47 -2.80
C ALA A 73 1.90 4.04 -2.42
N THR A 74 1.41 3.71 -1.23
CA THR A 74 0.13 4.23 -0.75
C THR A 74 0.19 5.73 -0.47
N ARG A 75 1.31 6.28 0.01
CA ARG A 75 1.47 7.74 0.21
C ARG A 75 1.35 8.51 -1.10
N TYR A 76 2.02 8.07 -2.17
CA TYR A 76 1.89 8.70 -3.48
C TYR A 76 0.49 8.54 -4.06
N LEU A 77 -0.15 7.38 -3.90
CA LEU A 77 -1.55 7.17 -4.28
C LEU A 77 -2.49 8.12 -3.51
N CYS A 78 -2.30 8.26 -2.19
CA CYS A 78 -3.07 9.21 -1.37
C CYS A 78 -2.88 10.65 -1.84
N ASN A 79 -1.63 11.06 -2.09
CA ASN A 79 -1.35 12.40 -2.60
C ASN A 79 -2.05 12.66 -3.93
N ASP A 80 -1.87 11.77 -4.90
CA ASP A 80 -2.38 11.96 -6.25
C ASP A 80 -3.91 11.95 -6.26
N SER A 81 -4.52 11.04 -5.49
CA SER A 81 -5.98 11.01 -5.31
C SER A 81 -6.51 12.28 -4.65
N ALA A 82 -5.80 12.81 -3.63
CA ALA A 82 -6.18 14.05 -2.95
C ALA A 82 -6.08 15.26 -3.89
N VAL A 83 -5.06 15.32 -4.75
CA VAL A 83 -4.89 16.39 -5.75
C VAL A 83 -6.02 16.34 -6.77
N ILE A 84 -6.31 15.17 -7.37
CA ILE A 84 -7.36 15.00 -8.37
C ILE A 84 -8.74 15.35 -7.80
N THR A 85 -9.03 14.87 -6.57
CA THR A 85 -10.32 15.12 -5.89
C THR A 85 -10.37 16.46 -5.17
N LYS A 86 -9.28 17.24 -5.19
CA LYS A 86 -9.14 18.56 -4.56
C LYS A 86 -9.40 18.53 -3.04
N LYS A 87 -8.93 17.47 -2.38
CA LYS A 87 -9.08 17.31 -0.92
C LYS A 87 -7.78 17.65 -0.20
N PRO A 88 -7.83 18.31 0.96
CA PRO A 88 -6.66 18.45 1.82
C PRO A 88 -6.22 17.06 2.33
N LEU A 89 -4.91 16.85 2.39
CA LEU A 89 -4.28 15.63 2.86
C LEU A 89 -3.45 15.92 4.11
N ILE A 90 -3.86 15.35 5.23
CA ILE A 90 -3.12 15.45 6.50
C ILE A 90 -2.15 14.28 6.57
N HIS A 91 -0.88 14.55 6.35
CA HIS A 91 0.17 13.55 6.30
C HIS A 91 0.82 13.35 7.65
N GLY A 92 1.03 12.10 8.05
CA GLY A 92 1.87 11.71 9.16
C GLY A 92 2.80 10.56 8.77
N SER A 93 4.07 10.63 9.16
CA SER A 93 5.02 9.54 8.96
C SER A 93 5.93 9.37 10.17
N ILE A 94 6.41 8.15 10.36
CA ILE A 94 7.29 7.79 11.47
C ILE A 94 8.45 6.94 10.96
N PHE A 95 9.60 7.10 11.61
CA PHE A 95 10.79 6.31 11.35
C PHE A 95 11.65 6.21 12.61
N LYS A 96 11.85 5.00 13.15
CA LYS A 96 12.60 4.77 14.40
C LYS A 96 12.08 5.61 15.56
N PHE A 97 12.69 6.78 15.77
CA PHE A 97 12.43 7.73 16.85
C PHE A 97 11.95 9.10 16.33
N GLU A 98 11.78 9.22 15.03
CA GLU A 98 11.43 10.47 14.37
C GLU A 98 10.05 10.40 13.74
N GLY A 99 9.35 11.51 13.75
CA GLY A 99 8.05 11.65 13.10
C GLY A 99 7.94 12.95 12.34
N GLN A 100 7.07 12.94 11.34
CA GLN A 100 6.82 14.10 10.48
C GLN A 100 5.32 14.31 10.33
N VAL A 101 4.90 15.57 10.28
CA VAL A 101 3.49 15.97 10.01
C VAL A 101 3.48 17.17 9.06
N SER A 102 2.56 17.14 8.12
CA SER A 102 2.30 18.24 7.19
C SER A 102 0.85 18.23 6.71
N VAL A 103 0.41 19.33 6.14
CA VAL A 103 -0.89 19.45 5.46
C VAL A 103 -0.63 19.77 3.98
N PHE A 104 -0.99 18.83 3.12
CA PHE A 104 -0.81 18.99 1.68
C PHE A 104 -2.13 19.33 0.98
N ASN A 105 -2.03 19.96 -0.20
CA ASN A 105 -3.15 20.30 -1.07
C ASN A 105 -4.26 21.15 -0.40
N TYR A 106 -3.94 21.88 0.65
CA TYR A 106 -4.88 22.77 1.34
C TYR A 106 -4.89 24.15 0.70
N GLN A 107 -6.08 24.64 0.32
CA GLN A 107 -6.28 25.97 -0.31
C GLN A 107 -5.32 26.23 -1.49
N ASN A 108 -5.16 25.24 -2.35
CA ASN A 108 -4.22 25.26 -3.47
C ASN A 108 -2.72 25.38 -3.06
N GLY A 109 -2.39 24.99 -1.84
CA GLY A 109 -1.03 24.93 -1.32
C GLY A 109 -0.19 23.79 -1.92
N PRO A 110 1.02 23.58 -1.39
CA PRO A 110 1.91 22.52 -1.85
C PRO A 110 1.32 21.13 -1.66
N THR A 111 1.75 20.18 -2.50
CA THR A 111 1.41 18.76 -2.43
C THR A 111 2.58 17.95 -1.85
N TYR A 112 2.36 16.67 -1.55
CA TYR A 112 3.44 15.76 -1.12
C TYR A 112 4.56 15.71 -2.15
N ARG A 113 4.23 15.73 -3.45
CA ARG A 113 5.21 15.72 -4.54
C ARG A 113 6.04 17.01 -4.65
N CYS A 114 5.59 18.13 -4.10
CA CYS A 114 6.42 19.34 -4.02
C CYS A 114 7.61 19.17 -3.09
N LEU A 115 7.46 18.35 -2.05
CA LEU A 115 8.52 18.05 -1.08
C LEU A 115 9.29 16.77 -1.45
N PHE A 116 8.59 15.77 -1.98
CA PHE A 116 9.12 14.48 -2.38
C PHE A 116 8.69 14.17 -3.82
N PRO A 117 9.37 14.76 -4.85
CA PRO A 117 9.00 14.57 -6.26
C PRO A 117 9.07 13.10 -6.69
N GLU A 118 10.11 12.42 -6.22
CA GLU A 118 10.38 11.03 -6.51
C GLU A 118 10.50 10.20 -5.23
N PRO A 119 10.13 8.93 -5.27
CA PRO A 119 10.33 8.05 -4.14
C PRO A 119 11.82 7.79 -3.89
N PRO A 120 12.20 7.46 -2.66
CA PRO A 120 13.57 7.07 -2.36
C PRO A 120 13.96 5.83 -3.14
N SER A 121 15.25 5.75 -3.52
CA SER A 121 15.78 4.58 -4.23
C SER A 121 15.53 3.29 -3.45
N LEU A 122 15.29 2.19 -4.17
CA LEU A 122 15.11 0.86 -3.57
C LEU A 122 16.18 0.54 -2.53
N GLY A 123 15.73 0.08 -1.35
CA GLY A 123 16.62 -0.32 -0.27
C GLY A 123 17.31 0.82 0.47
N SER A 124 17.12 2.08 0.06
CA SER A 124 17.71 3.24 0.76
C SER A 124 17.02 3.55 2.09
N VAL A 125 15.73 3.23 2.20
CA VAL A 125 14.94 3.40 3.42
C VAL A 125 14.37 2.04 3.81
N PRO A 126 14.87 1.40 4.89
CA PRO A 126 14.33 0.14 5.36
C PRO A 126 12.93 0.33 5.93
N SER A 127 12.09 -0.71 5.88
CA SER A 127 10.72 -0.67 6.37
C SER A 127 10.65 -0.53 7.91
N CYS A 128 9.56 0.05 8.41
CA CYS A 128 9.31 0.14 9.86
C CYS A 128 9.24 -1.24 10.54
N SER A 129 8.88 -2.29 9.81
CA SER A 129 8.85 -3.67 10.30
C SER A 129 10.24 -4.27 10.49
N GLU A 130 11.23 -3.83 9.71
CA GLU A 130 12.61 -4.33 9.79
C GLU A 130 13.41 -3.71 10.92
N ILE A 131 13.20 -2.42 11.18
CA ILE A 131 14.01 -1.67 12.18
C ILE A 131 13.26 -1.36 13.47
N GLY A 132 11.95 -1.56 13.49
CA GLY A 132 11.11 -1.19 14.62
C GLY A 132 10.90 0.32 14.77
N VAL A 133 9.91 0.68 15.58
CA VAL A 133 9.56 2.05 15.92
C VAL A 133 9.26 2.16 17.41
N LEU A 134 9.54 3.30 17.99
CA LEU A 134 9.16 3.58 19.38
C LEU A 134 7.63 3.55 19.51
N GLY A 135 7.08 2.68 20.37
CA GLY A 135 5.64 2.40 20.44
C GLY A 135 4.74 3.61 20.75
N VAL A 136 5.25 4.63 21.43
CA VAL A 136 4.52 5.87 21.73
C VAL A 136 4.48 6.84 20.52
N LEU A 137 5.42 6.73 19.59
CA LEU A 137 5.59 7.69 18.50
C LEU A 137 4.36 7.79 17.58
N PRO A 138 3.70 6.69 17.18
CA PRO A 138 2.46 6.79 16.37
C PRO A 138 1.37 7.60 17.08
N GLY A 139 1.24 7.46 18.40
CA GLY A 139 0.27 8.24 19.19
C GLY A 139 0.58 9.74 19.19
N ILE A 140 1.85 10.13 19.28
CA ILE A 140 2.29 11.53 19.19
C ILE A 140 1.94 12.10 17.82
N ILE A 141 2.36 11.41 16.75
CA ILE A 141 2.13 11.88 15.36
C ILE A 141 0.66 11.87 15.02
N GLY A 142 -0.11 10.83 15.39
CA GLY A 142 -1.55 10.78 15.18
C GLY A 142 -2.29 11.91 15.91
N SER A 143 -1.83 12.33 17.10
CA SER A 143 -2.40 13.49 17.81
C SER A 143 -2.13 14.81 17.06
N TYR A 144 -0.95 14.97 16.48
CA TYR A 144 -0.67 16.12 15.60
C TYR A 144 -1.52 16.07 14.32
N GLN A 145 -1.69 14.91 13.69
CA GLN A 145 -2.59 14.79 12.53
C GLN A 145 -4.04 15.16 12.89
N ALA A 146 -4.52 14.73 14.04
CA ALA A 146 -5.85 15.13 14.55
C ALA A 146 -5.95 16.63 14.76
N LEU A 147 -4.90 17.26 15.36
CA LEU A 147 -4.85 18.71 15.54
C LEU A 147 -4.91 19.45 14.20
N GLU A 148 -4.11 19.04 13.21
CA GLU A 148 -4.13 19.63 11.88
C GLU A 148 -5.48 19.44 11.18
N THR A 149 -6.10 18.28 11.34
CA THR A 149 -7.45 18.02 10.83
C THR A 149 -8.48 19.01 11.41
N ILE A 150 -8.43 19.26 12.73
CA ILE A 150 -9.30 20.22 13.40
C ILE A 150 -9.08 21.63 12.86
N LYS A 151 -7.83 22.07 12.70
CA LYS A 151 -7.51 23.38 12.14
C LYS A 151 -8.08 23.54 10.72
N VAL A 152 -7.91 22.52 9.86
CA VAL A 152 -8.43 22.53 8.49
C VAL A 152 -9.94 22.61 8.46
N ILE A 153 -10.65 21.87 9.33
CA ILE A 153 -12.11 21.83 9.35
C ILE A 153 -12.69 23.12 9.93
N THR A 154 -12.11 23.64 11.02
CA THR A 154 -12.66 24.77 11.76
C THR A 154 -12.15 26.12 11.28
N GLY A 155 -11.04 26.16 10.55
CA GLY A 155 -10.36 27.38 10.17
C GLY A 155 -9.67 28.12 11.33
N VAL A 156 -9.50 27.47 12.49
CA VAL A 156 -8.86 28.04 13.67
C VAL A 156 -7.37 27.74 13.67
N GLY A 157 -6.54 28.78 13.82
CA GLY A 157 -5.09 28.67 13.80
C GLY A 157 -4.52 28.56 12.39
N GLU A 158 -3.25 28.17 12.30
CA GLU A 158 -2.53 28.01 11.03
C GLU A 158 -2.22 26.53 10.80
N PRO A 159 -2.80 25.89 9.77
CA PRO A 159 -2.40 24.54 9.38
C PRO A 159 -0.95 24.51 8.86
N LEU A 160 -0.31 23.34 8.95
CA LEU A 160 1.05 23.10 8.45
C LEU A 160 1.10 22.98 6.91
N SER A 161 0.41 23.87 6.19
CA SER A 161 0.48 23.94 4.73
C SER A 161 1.75 24.67 4.30
N GLY A 162 2.58 24.04 3.45
CA GLY A 162 3.91 24.57 3.11
C GLY A 162 4.93 24.45 4.24
N LYS A 163 4.63 23.65 5.27
CA LYS A 163 5.47 23.43 6.44
C LYS A 163 5.52 21.95 6.77
N LEU A 164 6.72 21.42 7.01
CA LEU A 164 6.93 20.05 7.52
C LEU A 164 7.42 20.15 8.97
N LEU A 165 6.60 19.74 9.91
CA LEU A 165 7.01 19.56 11.32
C LEU A 165 7.76 18.23 11.44
N CYS A 166 9.02 18.30 11.87
CA CYS A 166 9.86 17.15 12.20
C CYS A 166 10.05 17.08 13.70
N ILE A 167 9.80 15.92 14.29
CA ILE A 167 9.89 15.66 15.71
C ILE A 167 10.91 14.53 15.94
N ASN A 168 11.91 14.76 16.81
CA ASN A 168 12.83 13.71 17.24
C ASN A 168 12.59 13.43 18.73
N THR A 169 12.12 12.21 19.03
CA THR A 169 11.75 11.81 20.40
C THR A 169 12.92 11.45 21.29
N LEU A 170 14.15 11.29 20.74
CA LEU A 170 15.32 11.01 21.56
C LEU A 170 15.80 12.22 22.36
N ASN A 171 15.65 13.41 21.77
CA ASN A 171 16.09 14.65 22.37
C ASN A 171 14.97 15.69 22.53
N ASN A 172 13.74 15.33 22.20
CA ASN A 172 12.54 16.18 22.18
C ASN A 172 12.70 17.43 21.30
N SER A 173 13.56 17.40 20.28
CA SER A 173 13.68 18.51 19.35
C SER A 173 12.51 18.52 18.37
N GLN A 174 12.09 19.72 18.00
CA GLN A 174 11.11 19.99 16.97
C GLN A 174 11.67 21.01 15.98
N GLN A 175 11.52 20.73 14.70
CA GLN A 175 11.93 21.61 13.62
C GLN A 175 10.78 21.75 12.64
N VAL A 176 10.57 22.97 12.14
CA VAL A 176 9.63 23.24 11.07
C VAL A 176 10.45 23.63 9.84
N LEU A 177 10.34 22.84 8.79
CA LEU A 177 10.95 23.11 7.50
C LEU A 177 9.88 23.74 6.61
N GLU A 178 10.15 24.90 6.05
CA GLU A 178 9.26 25.57 5.10
C GLU A 178 9.60 25.13 3.68
N PHE A 179 8.57 24.95 2.83
CA PHE A 179 8.71 24.63 1.43
C PHE A 179 7.58 25.27 0.61
N GLU A 180 7.88 25.54 -0.64
CA GLU A 180 6.95 26.18 -1.56
C GLU A 180 6.28 25.18 -2.49
N LYS A 181 5.21 25.62 -3.15
CA LYS A 181 4.54 24.83 -4.18
C LYS A 181 5.41 24.79 -5.43
N ASP A 182 5.78 23.56 -5.82
CA ASP A 182 6.37 23.28 -7.11
C ASP A 182 5.27 23.10 -8.15
N LEU A 183 5.26 23.97 -9.16
CA LEU A 183 4.22 23.97 -10.19
C LEU A 183 4.34 22.78 -11.18
N GLU A 184 5.51 22.19 -11.31
CA GLU A 184 5.74 21.02 -12.14
C GLU A 184 5.23 19.75 -11.42
N HIS A 185 5.70 19.51 -10.20
CA HIS A 185 5.39 18.31 -9.45
C HIS A 185 4.03 18.34 -8.73
N SER A 186 3.38 19.51 -8.63
CA SER A 186 2.05 19.62 -8.00
C SER A 186 0.89 19.24 -8.93
N LYS A 187 1.14 19.08 -10.23
CA LYS A 187 0.09 18.73 -11.20
C LYS A 187 -0.05 17.22 -11.31
N VAL A 188 -1.23 16.75 -11.01
CA VAL A 188 -1.61 15.35 -11.18
C VAL A 188 -2.98 15.31 -11.83
N ASP A 189 -3.03 14.85 -13.08
CA ASP A 189 -4.27 14.77 -13.86
C ASP A 189 -4.88 13.37 -13.86
N GLN A 190 -4.06 12.34 -13.63
CA GLN A 190 -4.49 10.93 -13.57
C GLN A 190 -3.63 10.13 -12.59
N LEU A 191 -4.19 9.05 -12.06
CA LEU A 191 -3.44 8.12 -11.24
C LEU A 191 -2.42 7.34 -12.08
N LEU A 192 -1.29 6.99 -11.46
CA LEU A 192 -0.35 6.06 -12.07
C LEU A 192 -0.95 4.67 -12.14
N ASN A 193 -0.63 3.91 -13.18
CA ASN A 193 -1.09 2.53 -13.31
C ASN A 193 -0.58 1.63 -12.17
N ASN A 194 0.61 1.91 -11.65
CA ASN A 194 1.22 1.11 -10.59
C ASN A 194 2.15 1.96 -9.71
N TYR A 195 1.72 2.24 -8.48
CA TYR A 195 2.49 2.99 -7.49
C TYR A 195 3.60 2.15 -6.84
N GLU A 196 3.42 0.83 -6.72
CA GLU A 196 4.47 -0.05 -6.19
C GLU A 196 5.68 -0.05 -7.12
N TYR A 197 5.46 -0.13 -8.42
CA TYR A 197 6.53 0.00 -9.41
C TYR A 197 7.19 1.39 -9.37
N PHE A 198 6.39 2.44 -9.36
CA PHE A 198 6.90 3.82 -9.27
C PHE A 198 7.80 4.01 -8.04
N CYS A 199 7.46 3.40 -6.91
CA CYS A 199 8.26 3.46 -5.69
C CYS A 199 9.42 2.46 -5.66
N GLY A 200 9.72 1.82 -6.79
CA GLY A 200 10.82 0.90 -6.90
C GLY A 200 10.60 -0.42 -6.15
N SER A 201 9.41 -0.69 -5.66
CA SER A 201 9.09 -2.00 -5.12
C SER A 201 9.06 -2.99 -6.29
N ASN A 202 10.19 -3.64 -6.56
CA ASN A 202 10.27 -4.72 -7.55
C ASN A 202 9.42 -5.95 -7.16
N VAL A 203 8.44 -5.78 -6.28
CA VAL A 203 7.51 -6.83 -5.89
C VAL A 203 6.27 -6.77 -6.79
N LEU A 204 6.50 -6.68 -8.09
CA LEU A 204 5.49 -7.06 -9.07
C LEU A 204 5.25 -8.57 -9.03
N VAL A 205 6.17 -9.32 -8.40
CA VAL A 205 6.10 -10.77 -8.23
C VAL A 205 5.85 -11.10 -6.76
N LYS A 206 4.71 -11.68 -6.46
CA LYS A 206 4.42 -12.27 -5.13
C LYS A 206 4.54 -13.79 -5.18
N GLU A 207 5.36 -14.35 -4.30
CA GLU A 207 5.37 -15.81 -4.07
C GLU A 207 4.20 -16.17 -3.15
N ILE A 208 3.33 -17.07 -3.60
CA ILE A 208 2.12 -17.49 -2.88
C ILE A 208 2.05 -19.00 -2.73
N SER A 209 1.36 -19.46 -1.69
CA SER A 209 1.06 -20.89 -1.52
C SER A 209 0.03 -21.36 -2.57
N TYR A 210 -0.02 -22.68 -2.84
CA TYR A 210 -1.03 -23.24 -3.73
C TYR A 210 -2.46 -22.99 -3.24
N THR A 211 -2.68 -23.02 -1.92
CA THR A 211 -3.99 -22.72 -1.33
C THR A 211 -4.42 -21.26 -1.62
N ALA A 212 -3.51 -20.31 -1.46
CA ALA A 212 -3.77 -18.92 -1.79
C ALA A 212 -4.01 -18.72 -3.30
N ALA A 213 -3.24 -19.43 -4.16
CA ALA A 213 -3.45 -19.39 -5.61
C ALA A 213 -4.84 -19.88 -6.01
N LYS A 214 -5.36 -20.95 -5.40
CA LYS A 214 -6.72 -21.44 -5.65
C LYS A 214 -7.77 -20.39 -5.36
N LEU A 215 -7.68 -19.70 -4.24
CA LEU A 215 -8.62 -18.64 -3.87
C LEU A 215 -8.63 -17.48 -4.88
N LEU A 216 -7.45 -17.12 -5.40
CA LEU A 216 -7.34 -16.09 -6.43
C LEU A 216 -7.92 -16.55 -7.77
N LEU A 217 -7.70 -17.82 -8.15
CA LEU A 217 -8.19 -18.38 -9.42
C LEU A 217 -9.71 -18.54 -9.48
N ASP A 218 -10.42 -18.48 -8.35
CA ASP A 218 -11.88 -18.42 -8.31
C ASP A 218 -12.42 -17.09 -8.86
N ALA A 219 -11.60 -16.03 -8.92
CA ALA A 219 -11.96 -14.74 -9.50
C ALA A 219 -11.58 -14.68 -11.00
N PRO A 220 -12.43 -14.04 -11.85
CA PRO A 220 -12.22 -14.01 -13.31
C PRO A 220 -10.98 -13.20 -13.74
N ASP A 221 -10.44 -12.38 -12.85
CA ASP A 221 -9.33 -11.47 -13.12
C ASP A 221 -7.94 -12.14 -13.04
N TYR A 222 -7.90 -13.43 -12.69
CA TYR A 222 -6.65 -14.19 -12.56
C TYR A 222 -6.59 -15.33 -13.57
N GLN A 223 -5.36 -15.71 -13.95
CA GLN A 223 -5.10 -16.81 -14.87
C GLN A 223 -3.89 -17.63 -14.44
N LEU A 224 -4.06 -18.96 -14.35
CA LEU A 224 -2.97 -19.88 -14.12
C LEU A 224 -2.17 -20.09 -15.40
N ILE A 225 -0.84 -19.95 -15.33
CA ILE A 225 0.10 -20.18 -16.43
C ILE A 225 1.18 -21.17 -15.99
N ASP A 226 1.21 -22.33 -16.62
CA ASP A 226 2.25 -23.33 -16.42
C ASP A 226 3.39 -23.10 -17.41
N VAL A 227 4.57 -22.76 -16.90
CA VAL A 227 5.76 -22.43 -17.69
C VAL A 227 6.70 -23.63 -17.90
N ARG A 228 6.23 -24.84 -17.65
CA ARG A 228 6.97 -26.07 -17.95
C ARG A 228 6.89 -26.40 -19.44
N GLU A 229 7.81 -27.26 -19.88
CA GLU A 229 7.77 -27.81 -21.22
C GLU A 229 6.49 -28.59 -21.46
N ILE A 230 6.04 -28.66 -22.70
CA ILE A 230 4.78 -29.31 -23.10
C ILE A 230 4.73 -30.75 -22.59
N THR A 231 5.81 -31.50 -22.70
CA THR A 231 5.91 -32.90 -22.24
C THR A 231 5.76 -33.03 -20.71
N GLU A 232 6.25 -32.05 -19.93
CA GLU A 232 6.05 -32.03 -18.48
C GLU A 232 4.59 -31.74 -18.12
N TYR A 233 3.96 -30.83 -18.87
CA TYR A 233 2.57 -30.46 -18.68
C TYR A 233 1.60 -31.59 -19.05
N GLU A 234 1.81 -32.23 -20.18
CA GLU A 234 1.00 -33.38 -20.64
C GLU A 234 1.07 -34.57 -19.68
N ASN A 235 2.22 -34.83 -19.09
CA ASN A 235 2.39 -35.91 -18.11
C ASN A 235 1.59 -35.67 -16.82
N TYR A 236 1.50 -34.44 -16.35
CA TYR A 236 0.73 -34.05 -15.18
C TYR A 236 0.58 -32.55 -15.11
N ASN A 237 -0.64 -32.05 -14.96
CA ASN A 237 -0.93 -30.63 -14.75
C ASN A 237 -2.07 -30.43 -13.75
N ILE A 238 -2.28 -29.18 -13.34
CA ILE A 238 -3.38 -28.75 -12.47
C ILE A 238 -4.35 -27.81 -13.23
N GLY A 239 -4.31 -27.83 -14.55
CA GLY A 239 -5.03 -26.90 -15.43
C GLY A 239 -4.23 -25.64 -15.75
N GLY A 240 -4.94 -24.65 -16.31
CA GLY A 240 -4.34 -23.39 -16.76
C GLY A 240 -3.77 -23.45 -18.17
N LEU A 241 -3.19 -22.34 -18.60
CA LEU A 241 -2.55 -22.20 -19.90
C LEU A 241 -1.11 -22.70 -19.83
N ASN A 242 -0.67 -23.55 -20.76
CA ASN A 242 0.75 -23.94 -20.84
C ASN A 242 1.48 -23.01 -21.81
N LEU A 243 2.42 -22.27 -21.27
CA LEU A 243 3.35 -21.38 -22.01
C LEU A 243 4.78 -21.66 -21.56
N PRO A 244 5.49 -22.59 -22.25
CA PRO A 244 6.84 -22.95 -21.85
C PRO A 244 7.80 -21.75 -21.83
N LEU A 245 8.55 -21.59 -20.75
CA LEU A 245 9.47 -20.47 -20.57
C LEU A 245 10.53 -20.42 -21.68
N SER A 246 10.88 -21.57 -22.29
CA SER A 246 11.86 -21.69 -23.37
C SER A 246 11.40 -21.04 -24.69
N THR A 247 10.10 -20.94 -24.92
CA THR A 247 9.49 -20.41 -26.14
C THR A 247 8.50 -19.27 -25.88
N TRP A 248 8.54 -18.71 -24.69
CA TRP A 248 7.55 -17.73 -24.27
C TRP A 248 7.69 -16.40 -25.02
N ASP A 249 6.60 -16.01 -25.66
CA ASP A 249 6.41 -14.69 -26.24
C ASP A 249 5.45 -13.89 -25.34
N PHE A 250 5.95 -12.79 -24.78
CA PHE A 250 5.17 -11.93 -23.85
C PHE A 250 3.93 -11.31 -24.49
N GLU A 251 3.92 -11.14 -25.82
CA GLU A 251 2.79 -10.57 -26.56
C GLU A 251 1.58 -11.51 -26.61
N LEU A 252 1.77 -12.81 -26.43
CA LEU A 252 0.70 -13.82 -26.46
C LEU A 252 -0.02 -14.00 -25.13
N SER A 253 0.49 -13.45 -24.03
CA SER A 253 -0.18 -13.50 -22.74
C SER A 253 -1.39 -12.56 -22.74
N ASN A 254 -2.55 -13.05 -22.30
CA ASN A 254 -3.75 -12.22 -22.16
C ASN A 254 -3.54 -11.13 -21.12
N GLN A 255 -3.16 -9.93 -21.55
CA GLN A 255 -2.83 -8.78 -20.71
C GLN A 255 -3.98 -8.26 -19.83
N SER A 256 -5.20 -8.79 -20.02
CA SER A 256 -6.37 -8.40 -19.24
C SER A 256 -6.49 -9.09 -17.88
N LYS A 257 -5.69 -10.16 -17.65
CA LYS A 257 -5.74 -10.95 -16.41
C LYS A 257 -4.38 -10.97 -15.70
N THR A 258 -4.41 -10.98 -14.39
CA THR A 258 -3.21 -11.11 -13.56
C THR A 258 -2.71 -12.57 -13.58
N PRO A 259 -1.49 -12.84 -14.07
CA PRO A 259 -1.00 -14.20 -14.19
C PRO A 259 -0.51 -14.76 -12.85
N ILE A 260 -0.82 -16.03 -12.63
CA ILE A 260 -0.26 -16.86 -11.56
C ILE A 260 0.58 -17.94 -12.21
N PHE A 261 1.89 -17.85 -12.07
CA PHE A 261 2.83 -18.76 -12.70
C PHE A 261 3.11 -19.99 -11.85
N ILE A 262 3.20 -21.15 -12.50
CA ILE A 262 3.61 -22.41 -11.88
C ILE A 262 4.67 -23.12 -12.73
N CYS A 263 5.55 -23.83 -12.06
CA CYS A 263 6.49 -24.77 -12.70
C CYS A 263 6.75 -25.98 -11.81
N GLN A 264 7.75 -26.80 -12.11
CA GLN A 264 8.04 -28.02 -11.38
C GLN A 264 8.40 -27.77 -9.90
N LYS A 265 9.29 -26.78 -9.61
CA LYS A 265 9.88 -26.52 -8.27
C LYS A 265 9.70 -25.09 -7.76
N GLY A 266 9.02 -24.21 -8.47
CA GLY A 266 8.88 -22.81 -8.13
C GLY A 266 9.96 -21.87 -8.72
N ILE A 267 11.08 -22.39 -9.25
CA ILE A 267 12.21 -21.58 -9.75
C ILE A 267 11.89 -20.94 -11.11
N ARG A 268 11.46 -21.75 -12.10
CA ARG A 268 11.12 -21.24 -13.45
C ARG A 268 9.92 -20.30 -13.41
N SER A 269 8.92 -20.58 -12.55
CA SER A 269 7.74 -19.74 -12.37
C SER A 269 8.08 -18.39 -11.75
N LYS A 270 9.01 -18.34 -10.81
CA LYS A 270 9.51 -17.08 -10.25
C LYS A 270 10.24 -16.24 -11.32
N ASN A 271 11.07 -16.87 -12.12
CA ASN A 271 11.75 -16.22 -13.25
C ASN A 271 10.76 -15.68 -14.30
N ALA A 272 9.76 -16.49 -14.67
CA ALA A 272 8.70 -16.09 -15.58
C ALA A 272 7.91 -14.89 -15.04
N ALA A 273 7.53 -14.95 -13.78
CA ALA A 273 6.83 -13.87 -13.10
C ALA A 273 7.64 -12.57 -13.11
N GLN A 274 8.95 -12.65 -12.86
CA GLN A 274 9.86 -11.49 -12.91
C GLN A 274 9.93 -10.90 -14.32
N GLN A 275 10.21 -11.73 -15.33
CA GLN A 275 10.27 -11.27 -16.71
C GLN A 275 8.94 -10.66 -17.19
N PHE A 276 7.80 -11.28 -16.87
CA PHE A 276 6.48 -10.73 -17.18
C PHE A 276 6.30 -9.34 -16.56
N SER A 277 6.59 -9.23 -15.29
CA SER A 277 6.40 -8.00 -14.53
C SER A 277 7.32 -6.87 -14.98
N GLU A 278 8.57 -7.18 -15.31
CA GLU A 278 9.56 -6.22 -15.83
C GLU A 278 9.18 -5.69 -17.23
N ASN A 279 8.70 -6.58 -18.13
CA ASN A 279 8.37 -6.18 -19.49
C ASN A 279 7.03 -5.46 -19.62
N LEU A 280 6.02 -5.86 -18.83
CA LEU A 280 4.66 -5.33 -18.95
C LEU A 280 4.26 -4.37 -17.83
N ASN A 281 5.13 -4.17 -16.84
CA ASN A 281 4.85 -3.35 -15.67
C ASN A 281 3.52 -3.74 -14.96
N GLN A 282 3.30 -5.05 -14.79
CA GLN A 282 2.09 -5.63 -14.22
C GLN A 282 2.40 -6.61 -13.09
N HIS A 283 1.47 -6.73 -12.14
CA HIS A 283 1.56 -7.72 -11.08
C HIS A 283 1.50 -9.14 -11.60
N SER A 284 2.27 -10.02 -10.97
CA SER A 284 2.24 -11.45 -11.22
C SER A 284 2.49 -12.23 -9.94
N TYR A 285 2.13 -13.50 -9.95
CA TYR A 285 2.32 -14.39 -8.81
C TYR A 285 3.12 -15.61 -9.24
N SER A 286 3.92 -16.18 -8.31
CA SER A 286 4.58 -17.47 -8.48
C SER A 286 4.20 -18.42 -7.36
N ILE A 287 3.79 -19.65 -7.72
CA ILE A 287 3.43 -20.67 -6.72
C ILE A 287 4.69 -21.30 -6.14
N VAL A 288 4.88 -21.15 -4.82
CA VAL A 288 6.01 -21.71 -4.08
C VAL A 288 6.01 -23.23 -4.16
N GLY A 289 7.19 -23.83 -4.40
CA GLY A 289 7.40 -25.29 -4.44
C GLY A 289 6.85 -25.97 -5.69
N GLY A 290 6.01 -25.28 -6.49
CA GLY A 290 5.52 -25.77 -7.77
C GLY A 290 4.74 -27.08 -7.70
N ILE A 291 4.73 -27.84 -8.79
CA ILE A 291 4.02 -29.12 -8.92
C ILE A 291 4.55 -30.19 -7.95
N GLU A 292 5.86 -30.17 -7.65
CA GLU A 292 6.42 -31.14 -6.69
C GLU A 292 5.84 -30.99 -5.29
N TYR A 293 5.60 -29.77 -4.85
CA TYR A 293 4.97 -29.51 -3.56
C TYR A 293 3.49 -29.94 -3.59
N ILE A 294 2.76 -29.62 -4.66
CA ILE A 294 1.34 -29.94 -4.80
C ILE A 294 1.08 -31.45 -4.79
N LYS A 295 1.98 -32.25 -5.36
CA LYS A 295 1.86 -33.72 -5.37
C LYS A 295 2.05 -34.36 -3.98
N ARG A 296 2.56 -33.63 -3.00
CA ARG A 296 2.84 -34.13 -1.64
C ARG A 296 1.74 -33.79 -0.64
N ILE A 297 0.84 -32.88 -1.00
CA ILE A 297 -0.33 -32.47 -0.20
C ILE A 297 -1.62 -33.03 -0.79
#